data_0e6ff8aeeea337ae163423fb9d5739f3
#
_entry.id   0e6ff8aeeea337ae163423fb9d5739f3
#
_cell.length_a   1.000
_cell.length_b   1.000
_cell.length_c   1.000
_cell.angle_alpha   90.00
_cell.angle_beta   90.00
_cell.angle_gamma   90.00
#
_symmetry.space_group_name_H-M   'P 1'
#
loop_
_entity.id
_entity.type
_entity.pdbx_description
1 polymer ?
#
loop_
_entity_poly.entity_id
_entity_poly.type
_entity_poly.pdbx_seq_one_letter_code
_entity_poly.pdbx_strand_id
1 'polypeptide(L)'
;GTHLNLLVVSKKEGLSEIPLGEFHKDRIFVGRDASKCGIALDSKIVSSVHAKIKIENGAIYFADLGSTNGTYIMRSGSYVRMKENRYVGPLKEGMMFLLGGKGKKINDPENEAILFIVISADNANSWKKYPLFDEEYVIGKDKDCDIVFNHPAVSHHHARVYKRGHQFFVEDLNSTNGVFVNGVAVRGTKEIHEKDTIQIGLQLIVFSCETLICKTETEGIQLTMCDLVKKVDGGKKTILSDVNCTIESNEFVAIVGGSGAGKSTLLKTLGGYDKFYEGDVFYNGISLKRHYNVLKNIIGYVPQEDIVFENLTLKKMLYYTAKMKMPDNTSMQEIEDRIQEVLRLIELTEHQNTMIKNLSGGQKKRASIAVELLADPGMFFLDEPTSGLDPGTEQKLMRVLNRLSKTQGKTIVMVTHTTQSLDLCDKIIFMGKKGRLAFMGTPEEAKMFFGTESLIEIYNLLEEDTESWAGQFDRFNPIPEIPQMQEESVEKPKRKSAIKQLFTLTKRYGELVKNDLPRLGLLMIQPILIAILIKVVASDDVFDIYEPTQQILFTFSCSGIWIGIFNTIQEVCKERAIVKREYMSNLRLTTYILSKYAI
;
A
#
# COMPACT_ATOMS: atom_id res chain seq x y z
N GLY A 1 -14.13 -22.39 16.67
CA GLY A 1 -14.15 -21.45 17.78
C GLY A 1 -13.70 -20.08 17.32
N THR A 2 -14.18 -19.06 17.95
CA THR A 2 -13.78 -17.69 17.66
C THR A 2 -12.34 -17.48 18.13
N HIS A 3 -11.46 -17.08 17.21
CA HIS A 3 -10.04 -16.82 17.49
C HIS A 3 -9.79 -15.34 17.87
N LEU A 4 -10.78 -14.66 18.45
CA LEU A 4 -10.66 -13.25 18.85
C LEU A 4 -10.82 -13.10 20.37
N ASN A 5 -10.00 -12.21 20.93
CA ASN A 5 -10.05 -11.78 22.33
C ASN A 5 -10.31 -10.26 22.37
N LEU A 6 -10.76 -9.76 23.50
CA LEU A 6 -10.82 -8.32 23.78
C LEU A 6 -9.73 -7.94 24.77
N LEU A 7 -8.88 -7.01 24.37
CA LEU A 7 -8.00 -6.30 25.30
C LEU A 7 -8.82 -5.13 25.89
N VAL A 8 -9.01 -5.15 27.20
CA VAL A 8 -9.78 -4.14 27.94
C VAL A 8 -8.82 -3.20 28.63
N VAL A 9 -8.95 -1.91 28.35
CA VAL A 9 -8.14 -0.84 28.94
C VAL A 9 -9.05 -0.02 29.85
N SER A 10 -8.82 -0.11 31.14
CA SER A 10 -9.60 0.59 32.19
C SER A 10 -8.68 1.37 33.13
N LYS A 11 -9.10 2.57 33.53
CA LYS A 11 -8.36 3.38 34.49
C LYS A 11 -8.21 2.70 35.85
N LYS A 12 -9.23 1.95 36.29
CA LYS A 12 -9.26 1.29 37.60
C LYS A 12 -8.53 -0.04 37.60
N GLU A 13 -8.76 -0.84 36.56
CA GLU A 13 -8.29 -2.23 36.51
C GLU A 13 -7.03 -2.41 35.64
N GLY A 14 -6.59 -1.32 34.97
CA GLY A 14 -5.47 -1.36 34.04
C GLY A 14 -5.81 -2.11 32.76
N LEU A 15 -4.94 -3.04 32.37
CA LEU A 15 -5.05 -3.84 31.15
C LEU A 15 -5.45 -5.27 31.50
N SER A 16 -6.55 -5.74 30.91
CA SER A 16 -7.00 -7.13 31.04
C SER A 16 -7.40 -7.70 29.67
N GLU A 17 -7.35 -9.01 29.54
CA GLU A 17 -7.71 -9.71 28.32
C GLU A 17 -8.92 -10.62 28.57
N ILE A 18 -9.91 -10.57 27.68
CA ILE A 18 -11.12 -11.38 27.76
C ILE A 18 -11.17 -12.28 26.52
N PRO A 19 -11.02 -13.60 26.66
CA PRO A 19 -11.13 -14.55 25.57
C PRO A 19 -12.60 -14.74 25.17
N LEU A 20 -12.96 -14.29 23.96
CA LEU A 20 -14.35 -14.42 23.47
C LEU A 20 -14.71 -15.86 23.10
N GLY A 21 -13.74 -16.70 22.80
CA GLY A 21 -13.94 -18.11 22.49
C GLY A 21 -14.39 -18.97 23.67
N GLU A 22 -14.21 -18.50 24.90
CA GLU A 22 -14.64 -19.22 26.13
C GLU A 22 -16.14 -19.04 26.45
N PHE A 23 -16.78 -18.06 25.81
CA PHE A 23 -18.21 -17.86 25.97
C PHE A 23 -19.00 -18.83 25.08
N HIS A 24 -19.59 -19.83 25.67
CA HIS A 24 -20.47 -20.82 25.00
C HIS A 24 -21.89 -20.28 24.73
N LYS A 25 -22.04 -18.97 24.54
CA LYS A 25 -23.31 -18.29 24.29
C LYS A 25 -23.24 -17.47 23.00
N ASP A 26 -24.30 -17.53 22.22
CA ASP A 26 -24.42 -16.72 21.00
C ASP A 26 -24.55 -15.22 21.27
N ARG A 27 -24.77 -14.84 22.51
CA ARG A 27 -24.99 -13.45 22.94
C ARG A 27 -24.34 -13.18 24.28
N ILE A 28 -23.49 -12.17 24.35
CA ILE A 28 -22.80 -11.73 25.56
C ILE A 28 -23.20 -10.29 25.82
N PHE A 29 -23.77 -10.00 26.97
CA PHE A 29 -24.03 -8.62 27.37
C PHE A 29 -22.82 -8.03 28.07
N VAL A 30 -22.57 -6.73 27.80
CA VAL A 30 -21.45 -5.94 28.32
C VAL A 30 -22.02 -4.77 29.11
N GLY A 31 -21.59 -4.56 30.33
CA GLY A 31 -22.05 -3.44 31.13
C GLY A 31 -21.57 -3.48 32.57
N ARG A 32 -22.09 -2.58 33.40
CA ARG A 32 -21.69 -2.46 34.81
C ARG A 32 -22.30 -3.51 35.72
N ASP A 33 -23.48 -4.02 35.40
CA ASP A 33 -24.25 -4.95 36.27
C ASP A 33 -23.80 -6.40 36.05
N ALA A 34 -22.95 -6.90 36.94
CA ALA A 34 -22.42 -8.26 36.87
C ALA A 34 -23.49 -9.36 36.92
N SER A 35 -24.69 -9.06 37.42
CA SER A 35 -25.79 -10.03 37.44
C SER A 35 -26.46 -10.21 36.07
N LYS A 36 -26.32 -9.22 35.17
CA LYS A 36 -26.96 -9.20 33.85
C LYS A 36 -25.97 -9.36 32.71
N CYS A 37 -24.70 -9.04 32.96
CA CYS A 37 -23.67 -8.97 31.95
C CYS A 37 -22.67 -10.12 32.07
N GLY A 38 -22.35 -10.76 30.95
CA GLY A 38 -21.26 -11.73 30.86
C GLY A 38 -19.88 -11.09 30.95
N ILE A 39 -19.78 -9.82 30.52
CA ILE A 39 -18.59 -8.96 30.66
C ILE A 39 -18.99 -7.79 31.57
N ALA A 40 -18.59 -7.86 32.83
CA ALA A 40 -18.85 -6.82 33.83
C ALA A 40 -17.69 -5.83 33.87
N LEU A 41 -18.01 -4.53 33.84
CA LEU A 41 -17.03 -3.44 33.76
C LEU A 41 -17.23 -2.50 34.96
N ASP A 42 -16.17 -2.29 35.75
CA ASP A 42 -16.21 -1.35 36.89
C ASP A 42 -16.01 0.08 36.43
N SER A 43 -17.05 0.70 35.88
CA SER A 43 -17.06 2.11 35.51
C SER A 43 -18.44 2.73 35.70
N LYS A 44 -18.48 3.88 36.37
CA LYS A 44 -19.71 4.63 36.61
C LYS A 44 -20.35 5.19 35.35
N ILE A 45 -19.59 5.41 34.32
CA ILE A 45 -20.08 5.97 33.03
C ILE A 45 -20.56 4.90 32.08
N VAL A 46 -20.31 3.63 32.37
CA VAL A 46 -20.85 2.48 31.62
C VAL A 46 -22.25 2.15 32.18
N SER A 47 -23.24 2.00 31.30
CA SER A 47 -24.61 1.66 31.67
C SER A 47 -24.68 0.25 32.28
N SER A 48 -25.75 -0.06 33.08
CA SER A 48 -25.98 -1.38 33.69
C SER A 48 -25.86 -2.50 32.65
N VAL A 49 -26.53 -2.32 31.49
CA VAL A 49 -26.34 -3.10 30.28
C VAL A 49 -26.04 -2.08 29.19
N HIS A 50 -24.81 -2.06 28.71
CA HIS A 50 -24.31 -1.00 27.81
C HIS A 50 -24.32 -1.44 26.37
N ALA A 51 -23.78 -2.63 26.11
CA ALA A 51 -23.59 -3.17 24.80
C ALA A 51 -23.82 -4.66 24.74
N LYS A 52 -23.81 -5.21 23.54
CA LYS A 52 -24.03 -6.63 23.28
C LYS A 52 -23.09 -7.12 22.19
N ILE A 53 -22.46 -8.23 22.45
CA ILE A 53 -21.70 -9.01 21.50
C ILE A 53 -22.58 -10.15 21.01
N LYS A 54 -22.70 -10.32 19.69
CA LYS A 54 -23.39 -11.43 19.02
C LYS A 54 -22.36 -12.30 18.32
N ILE A 55 -22.46 -13.61 18.49
CA ILE A 55 -21.64 -14.59 17.78
C ILE A 55 -22.56 -15.37 16.85
N GLU A 56 -22.29 -15.34 15.55
CA GLU A 56 -23.11 -15.99 14.53
C GLU A 56 -22.20 -16.59 13.44
N ASN A 57 -22.29 -17.89 13.25
CA ASN A 57 -21.47 -18.64 12.28
C ASN A 57 -19.95 -18.41 12.43
N GLY A 58 -19.47 -18.23 13.66
CA GLY A 58 -18.06 -17.95 13.95
C GLY A 58 -17.65 -16.47 13.80
N ALA A 59 -18.51 -15.63 13.27
CA ALA A 59 -18.31 -14.19 13.20
C ALA A 59 -18.86 -13.49 14.44
N ILE A 60 -18.18 -12.42 14.86
CA ILE A 60 -18.52 -11.65 16.05
C ILE A 60 -18.98 -10.26 15.64
N TYR A 61 -20.07 -9.80 16.26
CA TYR A 61 -20.67 -8.48 16.03
C TYR A 61 -20.86 -7.76 17.36
N PHE A 62 -20.71 -6.43 17.33
CA PHE A 62 -20.85 -5.56 18.49
C PHE A 62 -21.95 -4.52 18.27
N ALA A 63 -22.79 -4.29 19.25
CA ALA A 63 -23.85 -3.27 19.19
C ALA A 63 -24.00 -2.53 20.53
N ASP A 64 -24.18 -1.22 20.45
CA ASP A 64 -24.63 -0.40 21.58
C ASP A 64 -26.13 -0.62 21.82
N LEU A 65 -26.56 -0.77 23.05
CA LEU A 65 -27.96 -1.02 23.43
C LEU A 65 -28.68 0.25 23.90
N GLY A 66 -28.38 1.40 23.33
CA GLY A 66 -28.95 2.67 23.77
C GLY A 66 -28.36 3.14 25.09
N SER A 67 -27.05 2.96 25.24
CA SER A 67 -26.34 3.35 26.45
C SER A 67 -26.39 4.85 26.71
N THR A 68 -26.41 5.27 27.96
CA THR A 68 -26.54 6.69 28.36
C THR A 68 -25.40 7.56 27.81
N ASN A 69 -24.18 7.06 27.88
CA ASN A 69 -22.99 7.78 27.48
C ASN A 69 -22.46 7.38 26.09
N GLY A 70 -23.10 6.41 25.45
CA GLY A 70 -22.78 5.95 24.10
C GLY A 70 -21.55 5.05 24.01
N THR A 71 -21.46 4.36 22.90
CA THR A 71 -20.26 3.62 22.46
C THR A 71 -19.69 4.32 21.23
N TYR A 72 -18.38 4.40 21.14
CA TYR A 72 -17.65 5.01 20.04
C TYR A 72 -16.74 3.98 19.39
N ILE A 73 -16.67 4.00 18.08
CA ILE A 73 -15.74 3.16 17.32
C ILE A 73 -14.59 4.03 16.78
N MET A 74 -13.36 3.52 16.83
CA MET A 74 -12.20 4.17 16.22
C MET A 74 -12.28 4.04 14.69
N ARG A 75 -12.30 5.17 14.01
CA ARG A 75 -12.26 5.25 12.55
C ARG A 75 -11.32 6.38 12.13
N SER A 76 -10.35 6.05 11.27
CA SER A 76 -9.39 7.04 10.73
C SER A 76 -8.74 7.94 11.78
N GLY A 77 -8.35 7.36 12.93
CA GLY A 77 -7.69 8.06 14.01
C GLY A 77 -8.62 8.85 14.96
N SER A 78 -9.94 8.77 14.77
CA SER A 78 -10.93 9.48 15.61
C SER A 78 -12.02 8.54 16.11
N TYR A 79 -12.57 8.84 17.30
CA TYR A 79 -13.71 8.08 17.85
C TYR A 79 -15.03 8.64 17.28
N VAL A 80 -15.79 7.77 16.62
CA VAL A 80 -17.10 8.08 16.03
C VAL A 80 -18.19 7.37 16.84
N ARG A 81 -19.25 8.09 17.23
CA ARG A 81 -20.36 7.50 17.99
C ARG A 81 -21.11 6.45 17.15
N MET A 82 -21.30 5.28 17.71
CA MET A 82 -22.11 4.22 17.11
C MET A 82 -23.62 4.57 17.16
N LYS A 83 -24.34 4.10 16.15
CA LYS A 83 -25.81 4.16 16.16
C LYS A 83 -26.34 3.10 17.14
N GLU A 84 -27.32 3.48 17.94
CA GLU A 84 -27.96 2.61 18.91
C GLU A 84 -28.63 1.40 18.23
N ASN A 85 -28.52 0.25 18.86
CA ASN A 85 -29.10 -1.03 18.42
C ASN A 85 -28.69 -1.50 17.01
N ARG A 86 -27.58 -0.94 16.47
CA ARG A 86 -27.02 -1.36 15.19
C ARG A 86 -25.74 -2.17 15.40
N TYR A 87 -25.71 -3.37 14.83
CA TYR A 87 -24.51 -4.21 14.86
C TYR A 87 -23.41 -3.67 13.94
N VAL A 88 -22.18 -3.67 14.47
CA VAL A 88 -20.95 -3.44 13.73
C VAL A 88 -20.18 -4.75 13.72
N GLY A 89 -19.71 -5.15 12.58
CA GLY A 89 -18.96 -6.39 12.38
C GLY A 89 -19.10 -6.94 10.97
N PRO A 90 -18.50 -8.11 10.71
CA PRO A 90 -17.78 -8.93 11.69
C PRO A 90 -16.59 -8.23 12.29
N LEU A 91 -16.36 -8.42 13.61
CA LEU A 91 -15.21 -7.84 14.30
C LEU A 91 -13.91 -8.43 13.76
N LYS A 92 -12.90 -7.58 13.67
CA LYS A 92 -11.57 -7.92 13.17
C LYS A 92 -10.52 -7.38 14.12
N GLU A 93 -9.36 -8.01 14.11
CA GLU A 93 -8.24 -7.56 14.89
C GLU A 93 -7.89 -6.09 14.57
N GLY A 94 -7.56 -5.33 15.60
CA GLY A 94 -7.26 -3.90 15.51
C GLY A 94 -8.48 -2.98 15.63
N MET A 95 -9.72 -3.49 15.57
CA MET A 95 -10.90 -2.67 15.84
C MET A 95 -10.93 -2.23 17.29
N MET A 96 -11.29 -0.96 17.52
CA MET A 96 -11.31 -0.35 18.85
C MET A 96 -12.67 0.26 19.14
N PHE A 97 -13.18 0.01 20.33
CA PHE A 97 -14.45 0.52 20.83
C PHE A 97 -14.25 1.20 22.17
N LEU A 98 -14.81 2.39 22.32
CA LEU A 98 -14.79 3.14 23.56
C LEU A 98 -16.19 3.18 24.17
N LEU A 99 -16.36 2.62 25.35
CA LEU A 99 -17.64 2.57 26.07
C LEU A 99 -17.72 3.72 27.05
N GLY A 100 -18.69 4.60 26.82
CA GLY A 100 -18.86 5.83 27.58
C GLY A 100 -17.99 6.97 27.05
N GLY A 101 -18.34 8.20 27.33
CA GLY A 101 -17.58 9.37 26.84
C GLY A 101 -18.43 10.63 26.68
N LYS A 102 -19.74 10.54 26.83
CA LYS A 102 -20.65 11.68 26.72
C LYS A 102 -20.38 12.72 27.81
N GLY A 103 -20.30 13.98 27.42
CA GLY A 103 -20.22 15.12 28.34
C GLY A 103 -18.83 15.49 28.84
N LYS A 104 -17.82 14.63 28.68
CA LYS A 104 -16.40 14.96 28.89
C LYS A 104 -15.63 14.74 27.59
N LYS A 105 -14.54 15.47 27.38
CA LYS A 105 -13.63 15.17 26.29
C LYS A 105 -13.15 13.74 26.44
N ILE A 106 -13.16 12.97 25.38
CA ILE A 106 -12.75 11.55 25.37
C ILE A 106 -11.33 11.40 25.95
N ASN A 107 -10.49 12.37 25.70
CA ASN A 107 -9.09 12.42 26.11
C ASN A 107 -8.86 13.05 27.50
N ASP A 108 -9.93 13.31 28.26
CA ASP A 108 -9.80 13.80 29.64
C ASP A 108 -9.26 12.67 30.54
N PRO A 109 -8.15 12.87 31.27
CA PRO A 109 -7.58 11.86 32.18
C PRO A 109 -8.56 11.37 33.25
N GLU A 110 -9.55 12.19 33.62
CA GLU A 110 -10.61 11.84 34.58
C GLU A 110 -11.76 11.05 33.95
N ASN A 111 -11.73 10.81 32.63
CA ASN A 111 -12.77 10.04 31.95
C ASN A 111 -12.60 8.54 32.22
N GLU A 112 -13.57 7.93 32.91
CA GLU A 112 -13.62 6.50 33.22
C GLU A 112 -14.13 5.63 32.06
N ALA A 113 -14.13 6.12 30.81
CA ALA A 113 -14.49 5.33 29.64
C ALA A 113 -13.56 4.13 29.49
N ILE A 114 -14.12 3.01 29.05
CA ILE A 114 -13.38 1.76 28.89
C ILE A 114 -13.12 1.54 27.41
N LEU A 115 -11.86 1.29 27.07
CA LEU A 115 -11.42 1.00 25.71
C LEU A 115 -11.36 -0.53 25.51
N PHE A 116 -12.01 -1.02 24.46
CA PHE A 116 -11.86 -2.37 23.95
C PHE A 116 -11.02 -2.36 22.69
N ILE A 117 -10.00 -3.20 22.64
CA ILE A 117 -9.21 -3.47 21.44
C ILE A 117 -9.44 -4.93 21.07
N VAL A 118 -9.89 -5.18 19.85
CA VAL A 118 -10.04 -6.54 19.33
C VAL A 118 -8.67 -7.08 18.96
N ILE A 119 -8.26 -8.19 19.54
CA ILE A 119 -6.98 -8.85 19.28
C ILE A 119 -7.21 -10.29 18.82
N SER A 120 -6.26 -10.86 18.07
CA SER A 120 -6.30 -12.29 17.73
C SER A 120 -5.82 -13.13 18.90
N ALA A 121 -6.56 -14.19 19.24
CA ALA A 121 -6.14 -15.15 20.26
C ALA A 121 -4.84 -15.88 19.87
N ASP A 122 -4.64 -16.12 18.57
CA ASP A 122 -3.45 -16.79 18.04
C ASP A 122 -2.21 -15.87 18.06
N ASN A 123 -2.40 -14.55 18.08
CA ASN A 123 -1.37 -13.51 18.03
C ASN A 123 -1.40 -12.58 19.25
N ALA A 124 -1.85 -13.05 20.39
CA ALA A 124 -1.90 -12.24 21.62
C ALA A 124 -0.53 -11.61 21.99
N ASN A 125 0.57 -12.27 21.64
CA ASN A 125 1.94 -11.78 21.84
C ASN A 125 2.37 -10.68 20.86
N SER A 126 1.60 -10.39 19.80
CA SER A 126 1.92 -9.31 18.84
C SER A 126 1.59 -7.92 19.39
N TRP A 127 0.66 -7.83 20.32
CA TRP A 127 0.33 -6.59 21.04
C TRP A 127 1.25 -6.40 22.23
N LYS A 128 2.08 -5.35 22.17
CA LYS A 128 3.06 -5.00 23.19
C LYS A 128 2.64 -3.76 23.97
N LYS A 129 3.05 -3.73 25.22
CA LYS A 129 2.77 -2.66 26.18
C LYS A 129 4.11 -2.07 26.62
N TYR A 130 4.22 -0.74 26.56
CA TYR A 130 5.40 0.02 26.94
C TYR A 130 5.01 1.06 27.98
N PRO A 131 5.15 0.75 29.29
CA PRO A 131 4.83 1.68 30.37
C PRO A 131 5.77 2.88 30.37
N LEU A 132 5.23 4.09 30.44
CA LEU A 132 5.98 5.36 30.47
C LEU A 132 6.12 5.88 31.91
N PHE A 133 6.82 5.16 32.78
CA PHE A 133 6.98 5.60 34.16
C PHE A 133 7.91 6.84 34.25
N ASP A 134 9.21 6.65 34.01
CA ASP A 134 10.22 7.73 33.97
C ASP A 134 11.12 7.62 32.73
N GLU A 135 10.70 6.83 31.75
CA GLU A 135 11.47 6.48 30.56
C GLU A 135 10.99 7.26 29.35
N GLU A 136 11.87 7.44 28.41
CA GLU A 136 11.53 7.85 27.05
C GLU A 136 11.62 6.62 26.13
N TYR A 137 10.77 6.56 25.13
CA TYR A 137 10.82 5.54 24.10
C TYR A 137 11.07 6.17 22.74
N VAL A 138 12.12 5.71 22.09
CA VAL A 138 12.40 6.03 20.69
C VAL A 138 11.72 5.00 19.80
N ILE A 139 10.97 5.48 18.83
CA ILE A 139 10.20 4.68 17.89
C ILE A 139 10.81 4.84 16.50
N GLY A 140 11.10 3.72 15.84
CA GLY A 140 11.70 3.80 14.51
C GLY A 140 11.91 2.42 13.90
N LYS A 141 12.67 2.42 12.80
CA LYS A 141 12.99 1.21 12.06
C LYS A 141 14.26 0.52 12.59
N ASP A 142 15.17 1.27 13.19
CA ASP A 142 16.45 0.73 13.66
C ASP A 142 16.26 -0.22 14.85
N LYS A 143 17.15 -1.20 14.94
CA LYS A 143 17.11 -2.19 16.02
C LYS A 143 17.49 -1.63 17.39
N ASP A 144 18.09 -0.44 17.43
CA ASP A 144 18.42 0.30 18.64
C ASP A 144 17.25 1.14 19.17
N CYS A 145 16.14 1.23 18.42
CA CYS A 145 14.92 1.82 18.89
C CYS A 145 14.21 0.92 19.92
N ASP A 146 13.54 1.53 20.90
CA ASP A 146 12.79 0.80 21.92
C ASP A 146 11.53 0.15 21.34
N ILE A 147 10.88 0.84 20.42
CA ILE A 147 9.73 0.32 19.66
C ILE A 147 10.13 0.27 18.18
N VAL A 148 10.30 -0.95 17.67
CA VAL A 148 10.76 -1.18 16.31
C VAL A 148 9.58 -1.50 15.39
N PHE A 149 9.40 -0.67 14.36
CA PHE A 149 8.52 -0.93 13.24
C PHE A 149 9.36 -1.16 11.98
N ASN A 150 9.59 -2.41 11.65
CA ASN A 150 10.42 -2.78 10.50
C ASN A 150 9.67 -2.57 9.17
N HIS A 151 9.39 -1.29 8.85
CA HIS A 151 8.74 -0.90 7.61
C HIS A 151 9.52 0.22 6.91
N PRO A 152 9.72 0.17 5.58
CA PRO A 152 10.49 1.18 4.83
C PRO A 152 9.90 2.60 4.90
N ALA A 153 8.62 2.74 5.16
CA ALA A 153 7.97 4.05 5.35
C ALA A 153 8.26 4.67 6.72
N VAL A 154 8.83 3.90 7.66
CA VAL A 154 9.27 4.37 8.98
C VAL A 154 10.73 4.77 8.88
N SER A 155 11.09 5.95 9.40
CA SER A 155 12.47 6.42 9.45
C SER A 155 13.28 5.65 10.50
N HIS A 156 14.61 5.67 10.44
CA HIS A 156 15.50 4.99 11.38
C HIS A 156 15.15 5.33 12.82
N HIS A 157 15.13 6.63 13.15
CA HIS A 157 14.55 7.19 14.37
C HIS A 157 13.40 8.09 13.93
N HIS A 158 12.16 7.68 14.16
CA HIS A 158 10.98 8.33 13.60
C HIS A 158 10.35 9.31 14.58
N ALA A 159 10.13 8.85 15.80
CA ALA A 159 9.49 9.61 16.86
C ALA A 159 10.09 9.29 18.23
N ARG A 160 9.86 10.17 19.18
CA ARG A 160 10.17 9.96 20.58
C ARG A 160 8.94 10.24 21.43
N VAL A 161 8.63 9.36 22.38
CA VAL A 161 7.56 9.58 23.37
C VAL A 161 8.21 9.62 24.73
N TYR A 162 7.91 10.64 25.52
CA TYR A 162 8.53 10.85 26.82
C TYR A 162 7.59 11.54 27.81
N LYS A 163 7.91 11.38 29.10
CA LYS A 163 7.23 12.04 30.22
C LYS A 163 8.03 13.26 30.70
N ARG A 164 7.35 14.37 31.00
CA ARG A 164 7.93 15.51 31.65
C ARG A 164 7.00 15.97 32.78
N GLY A 165 7.38 15.72 34.02
CA GLY A 165 6.51 15.93 35.19
C GLY A 165 5.31 14.96 35.11
N HIS A 166 4.11 15.50 35.02
CA HIS A 166 2.87 14.72 34.90
C HIS A 166 2.31 14.71 33.47
N GLN A 167 3.02 15.29 32.52
CA GLN A 167 2.58 15.39 31.12
C GLN A 167 3.39 14.46 30.23
N PHE A 168 2.75 13.97 29.17
CA PHE A 168 3.33 13.08 28.17
C PHE A 168 3.39 13.77 26.83
N PHE A 169 4.46 13.55 26.10
CA PHE A 169 4.73 14.20 24.83
C PHE A 169 5.16 13.20 23.78
N VAL A 170 4.75 13.46 22.54
CA VAL A 170 5.32 12.82 21.35
C VAL A 170 6.04 13.88 20.53
N GLU A 171 7.23 13.55 20.05
CA GLU A 171 8.08 14.41 19.23
C GLU A 171 8.39 13.71 17.90
N ASP A 172 8.20 14.42 16.80
CA ASP A 172 8.65 13.98 15.48
C ASP A 172 10.15 14.26 15.31
N LEU A 173 10.96 13.23 15.21
CA LEU A 173 12.42 13.32 15.02
C LEU A 173 12.82 13.64 13.57
N ASN A 174 12.10 14.54 12.92
CA ASN A 174 12.26 14.89 11.51
C ASN A 174 12.04 13.69 10.57
N SER A 175 11.05 12.90 10.86
CA SER A 175 10.70 11.71 10.06
C SER A 175 10.30 12.06 8.62
N THR A 176 10.46 11.10 7.72
CA THR A 176 10.15 11.29 6.30
C THR A 176 8.65 11.43 6.03
N ASN A 177 7.82 10.68 6.78
CA ASN A 177 6.38 10.59 6.56
C ASN A 177 5.55 11.28 7.66
N GLY A 178 6.18 11.81 8.71
CA GLY A 178 5.51 12.52 9.80
C GLY A 178 4.90 11.60 10.85
N VAL A 179 4.57 12.21 11.99
CA VAL A 179 3.85 11.62 13.12
C VAL A 179 2.49 12.28 13.20
N PHE A 180 1.45 11.51 13.50
CA PHE A 180 0.09 12.03 13.62
C PHE A 180 -0.50 11.63 14.99
N VAL A 181 -1.15 12.56 15.65
CA VAL A 181 -1.91 12.31 16.89
C VAL A 181 -3.38 12.59 16.61
N ASN A 182 -4.22 11.58 16.77
CA ASN A 182 -5.65 11.62 16.43
C ASN A 182 -5.92 12.11 15.00
N GLY A 183 -5.06 11.69 14.06
CA GLY A 183 -5.14 12.11 12.65
C GLY A 183 -4.55 13.49 12.33
N VAL A 184 -4.06 14.23 13.34
CA VAL A 184 -3.45 15.57 13.17
C VAL A 184 -1.94 15.45 13.14
N ALA A 185 -1.30 16.05 12.14
CA ALA A 185 0.16 16.05 12.03
C ALA A 185 0.83 16.78 13.20
N VAL A 186 1.86 16.15 13.78
CA VAL A 186 2.69 16.73 14.84
C VAL A 186 3.75 17.62 14.21
N ARG A 187 3.84 18.87 14.67
CA ARG A 187 4.90 19.81 14.29
C ARG A 187 5.88 19.95 15.45
N GLY A 188 7.00 19.21 15.36
CA GLY A 188 7.97 19.15 16.44
C GLY A 188 7.45 18.29 17.58
N THR A 189 6.94 18.89 18.65
CA THR A 189 6.45 18.21 19.85
C THR A 189 4.97 18.49 20.08
N LYS A 190 4.22 17.48 20.49
CA LYS A 190 2.80 17.57 20.88
C LYS A 190 2.55 16.83 22.19
N GLU A 191 1.79 17.46 23.09
CA GLU A 191 1.27 16.80 24.27
C GLU A 191 0.25 15.73 23.89
N ILE A 192 0.35 14.56 24.50
CA ILE A 192 -0.58 13.44 24.34
C ILE A 192 -1.35 13.22 25.64
N HIS A 193 -2.62 12.85 25.47
CA HIS A 193 -3.56 12.66 26.56
C HIS A 193 -4.10 11.24 26.54
N GLU A 194 -4.79 10.89 27.62
CA GLU A 194 -5.44 9.58 27.77
C GLU A 194 -6.29 9.20 26.53
N LYS A 195 -6.07 8.01 26.00
CA LYS A 195 -6.73 7.45 24.81
C LYS A 195 -6.40 8.14 23.47
N ASP A 196 -5.36 8.98 23.44
CA ASP A 196 -4.84 9.47 22.18
C ASP A 196 -4.25 8.33 21.34
N THR A 197 -4.36 8.47 20.03
CA THR A 197 -3.75 7.57 19.07
C THR A 197 -2.59 8.28 18.38
N ILE A 198 -1.43 7.60 18.35
CA ILE A 198 -0.24 8.07 17.64
C ILE A 198 -0.10 7.18 16.41
N GLN A 199 -0.10 7.80 15.22
CA GLN A 199 0.08 7.09 13.97
C GLN A 199 1.46 7.37 13.38
N ILE A 200 2.18 6.32 13.05
CA ILE A 200 3.50 6.33 12.40
C ILE A 200 3.42 5.41 11.18
N GLY A 201 3.38 6.00 9.99
CA GLY A 201 3.04 5.26 8.78
C GLY A 201 1.63 4.68 8.89
N LEU A 202 1.51 3.36 8.84
CA LEU A 202 0.24 2.65 9.08
C LEU A 202 0.12 2.08 10.50
N GLN A 203 1.17 2.19 11.31
CA GLN A 203 1.15 1.68 12.67
C GLN A 203 0.40 2.64 13.57
N LEU A 204 -0.52 2.09 14.35
CA LEU A 204 -1.30 2.81 15.33
C LEU A 204 -0.83 2.42 16.74
N ILE A 205 -0.48 3.43 17.52
CA ILE A 205 -0.12 3.30 18.94
C ILE A 205 -1.22 3.98 19.74
N VAL A 206 -1.75 3.30 20.74
CA VAL A 206 -2.73 3.88 21.65
C VAL A 206 -2.01 4.23 22.95
N PHE A 207 -2.17 5.49 23.42
CA PHE A 207 -1.71 5.90 24.73
C PHE A 207 -2.86 5.82 25.72
N SER A 208 -2.71 5.01 26.75
CA SER A 208 -3.68 4.90 27.84
C SER A 208 -3.04 4.32 29.10
N CYS A 209 -3.50 4.77 30.28
CA CYS A 209 -2.96 4.33 31.57
C CYS A 209 -1.44 4.47 31.67
N GLU A 210 -0.90 5.62 31.23
CA GLU A 210 0.54 5.89 31.18
C GLU A 210 1.34 4.83 30.39
N THR A 211 0.71 4.17 29.42
CA THR A 211 1.27 3.05 28.67
C THR A 211 1.03 3.27 27.17
N LEU A 212 2.04 2.98 26.35
CA LEU A 212 1.87 2.85 24.91
C LEU A 212 1.49 1.41 24.59
N ILE A 213 0.42 1.23 23.83
CA ILE A 213 -0.10 -0.07 23.40
C ILE A 213 -0.07 -0.11 21.89
N CYS A 214 0.69 -1.03 21.33
CA CYS A 214 0.81 -1.15 19.88
C CYS A 214 1.02 -2.58 19.43
N LYS A 215 0.67 -2.83 18.18
CA LYS A 215 1.02 -4.05 17.46
C LYS A 215 2.34 -3.83 16.72
N THR A 216 3.34 -4.65 17.02
CA THR A 216 4.69 -4.52 16.43
C THR A 216 4.90 -5.39 15.20
N GLU A 217 4.07 -6.40 14.97
CA GLU A 217 4.10 -7.20 13.74
C GLU A 217 3.25 -6.53 12.67
N THR A 218 3.84 -6.34 11.49
CA THR A 218 3.14 -5.78 10.32
C THR A 218 2.22 -6.83 9.74
N GLU A 219 0.93 -6.75 10.04
CA GLU A 219 -0.08 -7.42 9.22
C GLU A 219 -0.29 -6.66 7.91
N GLY A 220 -0.76 -7.38 6.88
CA GLY A 220 -1.14 -6.80 5.61
C GLY A 220 -2.22 -5.74 5.75
N ILE A 221 -2.53 -5.10 4.66
CA ILE A 221 -3.43 -3.95 4.60
C ILE A 221 -4.82 -4.42 4.21
N GLN A 222 -5.84 -4.01 4.98
CA GLN A 222 -7.23 -4.11 4.57
C GLN A 222 -7.56 -3.01 3.57
N LEU A 223 -8.20 -3.36 2.47
CA LEU A 223 -8.63 -2.45 1.42
C LEU A 223 -10.15 -2.40 1.34
N THR A 224 -10.74 -1.23 1.51
CA THR A 224 -12.20 -1.03 1.43
C THR A 224 -12.54 -0.11 0.27
N MET A 225 -13.45 -0.53 -0.57
CA MET A 225 -13.99 0.23 -1.71
C MET A 225 -15.39 0.69 -1.37
N CYS A 226 -15.64 1.99 -1.51
CA CYS A 226 -16.93 2.60 -1.21
C CYS A 226 -17.43 3.40 -2.41
N ASP A 227 -18.55 2.98 -2.97
CA ASP A 227 -19.30 3.66 -4.05
C ASP A 227 -18.43 4.08 -5.23
N LEU A 228 -17.51 3.19 -5.66
CA LEU A 228 -16.60 3.51 -6.74
C LEU A 228 -17.32 3.56 -8.08
N VAL A 229 -17.38 4.74 -8.67
CA VAL A 229 -17.90 4.99 -10.01
C VAL A 229 -16.84 5.70 -10.85
N LYS A 230 -16.62 5.19 -12.05
CA LYS A 230 -15.74 5.85 -13.02
C LYS A 230 -16.40 5.99 -14.36
N LYS A 231 -16.45 7.24 -14.85
CA LYS A 231 -16.95 7.61 -16.16
C LYS A 231 -15.84 8.26 -16.99
N VAL A 232 -15.83 8.03 -18.27
CA VAL A 232 -14.90 8.61 -19.25
C VAL A 232 -15.69 9.26 -20.38
N ASP A 233 -15.01 9.92 -21.33
CA ASP A 233 -15.59 10.58 -22.48
C ASP A 233 -16.67 11.63 -22.09
N GLY A 234 -16.35 12.45 -21.08
CA GLY A 234 -17.28 13.46 -20.60
C GLY A 234 -18.53 12.89 -19.93
N GLY A 235 -18.45 11.72 -19.32
CA GLY A 235 -19.55 11.05 -18.63
C GLY A 235 -20.39 10.10 -19.50
N LYS A 236 -20.07 9.98 -20.78
CA LYS A 236 -20.83 9.14 -21.72
C LYS A 236 -20.62 7.66 -21.56
N LYS A 237 -19.43 7.24 -21.08
CA LYS A 237 -19.07 5.82 -20.91
C LYS A 237 -18.72 5.52 -19.46
N THR A 238 -19.48 4.62 -18.85
CA THR A 238 -19.21 4.10 -17.51
C THR A 238 -18.25 2.92 -17.60
N ILE A 239 -17.16 2.98 -16.85
CA ILE A 239 -16.13 1.92 -16.77
C ILE A 239 -16.23 1.15 -15.46
N LEU A 240 -16.56 1.83 -14.35
CA LEU A 240 -16.83 1.22 -13.04
C LEU A 240 -18.20 1.71 -12.57
N SER A 241 -19.01 0.79 -12.08
CA SER A 241 -20.36 1.05 -11.61
C SER A 241 -20.51 0.56 -10.19
N ASP A 242 -20.53 1.50 -9.25
CA ASP A 242 -20.94 1.29 -7.86
C ASP A 242 -20.27 0.09 -7.18
N VAL A 243 -18.93 0.07 -7.22
CA VAL A 243 -18.14 -1.03 -6.65
C VAL A 243 -17.98 -0.83 -5.16
N ASN A 244 -18.54 -1.77 -4.40
CA ASN A 244 -18.52 -1.80 -2.93
C ASN A 244 -18.04 -3.17 -2.45
N CYS A 245 -16.86 -3.25 -1.84
CA CYS A 245 -16.39 -4.47 -1.19
C CYS A 245 -15.18 -4.20 -0.29
N THR A 246 -14.80 -5.19 0.52
CA THR A 246 -13.63 -5.15 1.37
C THR A 246 -12.74 -6.36 1.11
N ILE A 247 -11.46 -6.11 0.84
CA ILE A 247 -10.40 -7.12 0.78
C ILE A 247 -9.70 -7.09 2.12
N GLU A 248 -9.60 -8.25 2.76
CA GLU A 248 -9.00 -8.37 4.07
C GLU A 248 -7.47 -8.36 4.01
N SER A 249 -6.86 -8.07 5.15
CA SER A 249 -5.42 -8.17 5.32
C SER A 249 -4.91 -9.58 5.00
N ASN A 250 -3.75 -9.65 4.35
CA ASN A 250 -3.08 -10.92 4.00
C ASN A 250 -3.89 -11.84 3.07
N GLU A 251 -4.87 -11.32 2.36
CA GLU A 251 -5.57 -12.05 1.31
C GLU A 251 -4.85 -11.92 -0.03
N PHE A 252 -4.85 -13.01 -0.77
CA PHE A 252 -4.49 -13.04 -2.17
C PHE A 252 -5.77 -13.12 -3.02
N VAL A 253 -6.11 -12.03 -3.69
CA VAL A 253 -7.38 -11.86 -4.40
C VAL A 253 -7.13 -11.70 -5.90
N ALA A 254 -7.88 -12.46 -6.71
CA ALA A 254 -7.89 -12.33 -8.15
C ALA A 254 -9.14 -11.57 -8.62
N ILE A 255 -8.95 -10.55 -9.46
CA ILE A 255 -10.03 -9.87 -10.18
C ILE A 255 -10.12 -10.48 -11.57
N VAL A 256 -11.26 -11.04 -11.89
CA VAL A 256 -11.54 -11.72 -13.15
C VAL A 256 -12.80 -11.17 -13.82
N GLY A 257 -12.94 -11.39 -15.11
CA GLY A 257 -14.09 -10.92 -15.89
C GLY A 257 -13.77 -10.81 -17.37
N GLY A 258 -14.77 -10.59 -18.19
CA GLY A 258 -14.65 -10.45 -19.63
C GLY A 258 -13.75 -9.29 -20.07
N SER A 259 -13.44 -9.25 -21.36
CA SER A 259 -12.72 -8.12 -21.95
C SER A 259 -13.54 -6.84 -21.81
N GLY A 260 -12.92 -5.75 -21.37
CA GLY A 260 -13.61 -4.47 -21.17
C GLY A 260 -14.47 -4.37 -19.90
N ALA A 261 -14.43 -5.38 -19.00
CA ALA A 261 -15.14 -5.34 -17.70
C ALA A 261 -14.57 -4.33 -16.69
N GLY A 262 -13.58 -3.53 -17.05
CA GLY A 262 -13.02 -2.49 -16.18
C GLY A 262 -11.97 -2.96 -15.17
N LYS A 263 -11.49 -4.20 -15.25
CA LYS A 263 -10.54 -4.81 -14.30
C LYS A 263 -9.27 -4.00 -14.08
N SER A 264 -8.53 -3.69 -15.15
CA SER A 264 -7.29 -2.89 -15.05
C SER A 264 -7.56 -1.45 -14.62
N THR A 265 -8.75 -0.91 -14.94
CA THR A 265 -9.17 0.40 -14.47
C THR A 265 -9.43 0.37 -12.96
N LEU A 266 -10.11 -0.66 -12.47
CA LEU A 266 -10.30 -0.87 -11.04
C LEU A 266 -8.94 -0.98 -10.34
N LEU A 267 -8.04 -1.83 -10.83
CA LEU A 267 -6.72 -2.01 -10.26
C LEU A 267 -5.93 -0.69 -10.17
N LYS A 268 -5.95 0.14 -11.24
CA LYS A 268 -5.30 1.46 -11.28
C LYS A 268 -5.94 2.45 -10.30
N THR A 269 -7.26 2.40 -10.15
CA THR A 269 -8.00 3.21 -9.18
C THR A 269 -7.60 2.83 -7.75
N LEU A 270 -7.57 1.53 -7.45
CA LEU A 270 -7.17 1.03 -6.15
C LEU A 270 -5.72 1.41 -5.79
N GLY A 271 -4.81 1.34 -6.74
CA GLY A 271 -3.40 1.71 -6.55
C GLY A 271 -3.11 3.22 -6.56
N GLY A 272 -4.12 4.07 -6.77
CA GLY A 272 -3.95 5.53 -6.84
C GLY A 272 -3.31 6.04 -8.13
N TYR A 273 -3.19 5.19 -9.16
CA TYR A 273 -2.69 5.55 -10.49
C TYR A 273 -3.74 6.29 -11.32
N ASP A 274 -5.01 6.10 -10.99
CA ASP A 274 -6.13 6.84 -11.54
C ASP A 274 -6.81 7.62 -10.41
N LYS A 275 -6.91 8.93 -10.58
CA LYS A 275 -7.41 9.85 -9.54
C LYS A 275 -8.81 10.38 -9.83
N PHE A 276 -9.32 10.13 -11.03
CA PHE A 276 -10.59 10.68 -11.49
C PHE A 276 -11.70 9.63 -11.39
N TYR A 277 -12.31 9.50 -10.22
CA TYR A 277 -13.43 8.61 -9.92
C TYR A 277 -14.29 9.19 -8.80
N GLU A 278 -15.55 8.78 -8.71
CA GLU A 278 -16.46 9.05 -7.59
C GLU A 278 -16.31 7.95 -6.53
N GLY A 279 -16.76 8.21 -5.31
CA GLY A 279 -16.52 7.29 -4.19
C GLY A 279 -15.12 7.43 -3.61
N ASP A 280 -14.68 6.48 -2.78
CA ASP A 280 -13.32 6.45 -2.21
C ASP A 280 -12.81 5.04 -1.93
N VAL A 281 -11.49 4.94 -1.78
CA VAL A 281 -10.77 3.73 -1.42
C VAL A 281 -10.06 3.96 -0.09
N PHE A 282 -10.23 3.04 0.85
CA PHE A 282 -9.65 3.15 2.18
C PHE A 282 -8.63 2.03 2.44
N TYR A 283 -7.46 2.41 2.93
CA TYR A 283 -6.37 1.53 3.37
C TYR A 283 -6.35 1.54 4.89
N ASN A 284 -6.75 0.45 5.53
CA ASN A 284 -6.94 0.40 6.98
C ASN A 284 -7.78 1.59 7.52
N GLY A 285 -8.81 1.99 6.77
CA GLY A 285 -9.66 3.14 7.10
C GLY A 285 -9.13 4.52 6.67
N ILE A 286 -7.95 4.61 6.07
CA ILE A 286 -7.34 5.87 5.60
C ILE A 286 -7.70 6.10 4.13
N SER A 287 -8.30 7.25 3.80
CA SER A 287 -8.70 7.60 2.43
C SER A 287 -7.50 7.76 1.50
N LEU A 288 -7.52 7.02 0.40
CA LEU A 288 -6.50 7.11 -0.65
C LEU A 288 -6.51 8.48 -1.35
N LYS A 289 -7.69 9.04 -1.64
CA LYS A 289 -7.81 10.36 -2.29
C LYS A 289 -7.15 11.46 -1.47
N ARG A 290 -7.40 11.46 -0.17
CA ARG A 290 -6.93 12.52 0.74
C ARG A 290 -5.46 12.34 1.12
N HIS A 291 -5.00 11.10 1.29
CA HIS A 291 -3.69 10.77 1.86
C HIS A 291 -2.76 10.00 0.91
N TYR A 292 -2.93 10.15 -0.40
CA TYR A 292 -2.12 9.43 -1.40
C TYR A 292 -0.61 9.55 -1.17
N ASN A 293 -0.13 10.75 -0.80
CA ASN A 293 1.30 10.98 -0.59
C ASN A 293 1.91 10.19 0.58
N VAL A 294 1.10 9.83 1.57
CA VAL A 294 1.50 8.96 2.69
C VAL A 294 1.41 7.50 2.25
N LEU A 295 0.29 7.12 1.62
CA LEU A 295 -0.01 5.74 1.26
C LEU A 295 0.82 5.20 0.09
N LYS A 296 1.26 6.04 -0.84
CA LYS A 296 1.99 5.61 -2.06
C LYS A 296 3.25 4.77 -1.78
N ASN A 297 3.88 4.93 -0.61
CA ASN A 297 5.11 4.21 -0.25
C ASN A 297 4.86 2.76 0.21
N ILE A 298 3.61 2.44 0.56
CA ILE A 298 3.19 1.10 0.99
C ILE A 298 2.43 0.35 -0.09
N ILE A 299 2.30 0.95 -1.27
CA ILE A 299 1.64 0.40 -2.44
C ILE A 299 2.71 -0.02 -3.45
N GLY A 300 2.72 -1.30 -3.83
CA GLY A 300 3.44 -1.83 -4.96
C GLY A 300 2.49 -2.03 -6.15
N TYR A 301 2.92 -1.64 -7.34
CA TYR A 301 2.14 -1.83 -8.56
C TYR A 301 3.00 -2.40 -9.68
N VAL A 302 2.65 -3.58 -10.15
CA VAL A 302 3.30 -4.27 -11.26
C VAL A 302 2.38 -4.19 -12.49
N PRO A 303 2.76 -3.42 -13.52
CA PRO A 303 1.96 -3.31 -14.74
C PRO A 303 2.04 -4.57 -15.60
N GLN A 304 1.15 -4.66 -16.59
CA GLN A 304 1.11 -5.76 -17.54
C GLN A 304 2.43 -5.89 -18.33
N GLU A 305 2.97 -4.77 -18.81
CA GLU A 305 4.27 -4.74 -19.48
C GLU A 305 5.41 -4.72 -18.44
N ASP A 306 6.47 -5.48 -18.72
CA ASP A 306 7.65 -5.52 -17.86
C ASP A 306 8.45 -4.21 -17.98
N ILE A 307 8.28 -3.33 -17.02
CA ILE A 307 8.98 -2.04 -16.98
C ILE A 307 10.32 -2.23 -16.28
N VAL A 308 11.33 -2.66 -16.99
CA VAL A 308 12.67 -2.98 -16.47
C VAL A 308 13.78 -2.40 -17.36
N PHE A 309 14.96 -2.19 -16.79
CA PHE A 309 16.14 -1.77 -17.53
C PHE A 309 16.87 -2.99 -18.10
N GLU A 310 16.65 -3.30 -19.37
CA GLU A 310 17.16 -4.53 -20.01
C GLU A 310 18.69 -4.60 -20.06
N ASN A 311 19.38 -3.47 -20.13
CA ASN A 311 20.84 -3.38 -20.18
C ASN A 311 21.52 -3.25 -18.81
N LEU A 312 20.85 -3.65 -17.74
CA LEU A 312 21.42 -3.84 -16.40
C LEU A 312 21.36 -5.29 -15.99
N THR A 313 22.28 -5.70 -15.09
CA THR A 313 22.09 -6.97 -14.36
C THR A 313 20.94 -6.84 -13.37
N LEU A 314 20.32 -7.96 -13.01
CA LEU A 314 19.22 -7.98 -12.04
C LEU A 314 19.62 -7.30 -10.73
N LYS A 315 20.79 -7.62 -10.18
CA LYS A 315 21.30 -6.99 -8.95
C LYS A 315 21.49 -5.48 -9.09
N LYS A 316 22.03 -5.01 -10.22
CA LYS A 316 22.23 -3.57 -10.45
C LYS A 316 20.92 -2.82 -10.60
N MET A 317 19.96 -3.40 -11.32
CA MET A 317 18.63 -2.82 -11.41
C MET A 317 17.98 -2.67 -10.03
N LEU A 318 18.03 -3.72 -9.21
CA LEU A 318 17.49 -3.69 -7.84
C LEU A 318 18.24 -2.66 -6.98
N TYR A 319 19.56 -2.55 -7.11
CA TYR A 319 20.37 -1.57 -6.38
C TYR A 319 19.95 -0.12 -6.69
N TYR A 320 19.85 0.26 -7.96
CA TYR A 320 19.44 1.61 -8.33
C TYR A 320 17.99 1.89 -7.92
N THR A 321 17.12 0.90 -8.03
CA THR A 321 15.73 1.03 -7.58
C THR A 321 15.64 1.19 -6.07
N ALA A 322 16.40 0.43 -5.30
CA ALA A 322 16.48 0.57 -3.84
C ALA A 322 16.93 1.98 -3.43
N LYS A 323 17.98 2.50 -4.08
CA LYS A 323 18.44 3.89 -3.88
C LYS A 323 17.35 4.93 -4.17
N MET A 324 16.43 4.65 -5.09
CA MET A 324 15.32 5.55 -5.42
C MET A 324 14.11 5.38 -4.48
N LYS A 325 13.82 4.17 -4.01
CA LYS A 325 12.62 3.86 -3.22
C LYS A 325 12.84 3.90 -1.71
N MET A 326 13.97 3.39 -1.21
CA MET A 326 14.26 3.34 0.22
C MET A 326 14.65 4.72 0.78
N PRO A 327 14.49 4.99 2.08
CA PRO A 327 14.86 6.25 2.72
C PRO A 327 16.33 6.67 2.45
N ASP A 328 16.60 7.98 2.45
CA ASP A 328 17.94 8.53 2.13
C ASP A 328 19.03 8.16 3.13
N ASN A 329 18.65 7.78 4.33
CA ASN A 329 19.54 7.37 5.42
C ASN A 329 19.80 5.85 5.46
N THR A 330 19.21 5.06 4.54
CA THR A 330 19.45 3.62 4.43
C THR A 330 20.92 3.34 4.08
N SER A 331 21.59 2.54 4.89
CA SER A 331 22.99 2.14 4.68
C SER A 331 23.17 1.24 3.46
N MET A 332 24.40 1.13 2.97
CA MET A 332 24.71 0.24 1.85
C MET A 332 24.48 -1.23 2.21
N GLN A 333 24.75 -1.60 3.46
CA GLN A 333 24.56 -2.97 3.95
C GLN A 333 23.07 -3.32 3.99
N GLU A 334 22.23 -2.44 4.51
CA GLU A 334 20.77 -2.66 4.52
C GLU A 334 20.18 -2.79 3.11
N ILE A 335 20.70 -2.02 2.14
CA ILE A 335 20.28 -2.15 0.74
C ILE A 335 20.67 -3.51 0.19
N GLU A 336 21.91 -3.97 0.44
CA GLU A 336 22.38 -5.28 -0.01
C GLU A 336 21.58 -6.40 0.63
N ASP A 337 21.36 -6.35 1.94
CA ASP A 337 20.59 -7.34 2.69
C ASP A 337 19.15 -7.42 2.15
N ARG A 338 18.53 -6.28 1.86
CA ARG A 338 17.20 -6.23 1.28
C ARG A 338 17.15 -6.79 -0.15
N ILE A 339 18.16 -6.52 -0.96
CA ILE A 339 18.26 -7.09 -2.31
C ILE A 339 18.36 -8.63 -2.22
N GLN A 340 19.20 -9.16 -1.34
CA GLN A 340 19.37 -10.61 -1.17
C GLN A 340 18.08 -11.26 -0.64
N GLU A 341 17.37 -10.61 0.27
CA GLU A 341 16.08 -11.06 0.76
C GLU A 341 15.05 -11.13 -0.37
N VAL A 342 14.91 -10.05 -1.14
CA VAL A 342 13.96 -10.00 -2.28
C VAL A 342 14.31 -11.06 -3.32
N LEU A 343 15.59 -11.23 -3.67
CA LEU A 343 16.02 -12.27 -4.63
C LEU A 343 15.65 -13.69 -4.18
N ARG A 344 15.74 -13.97 -2.87
CA ARG A 344 15.29 -15.26 -2.30
C ARG A 344 13.77 -15.41 -2.40
N LEU A 345 13.01 -14.37 -2.06
CA LEU A 345 11.55 -14.40 -2.10
C LEU A 345 11.00 -14.71 -3.51
N ILE A 346 11.63 -14.15 -4.54
CA ILE A 346 11.22 -14.35 -5.94
C ILE A 346 11.95 -15.51 -6.64
N GLU A 347 12.81 -16.24 -5.93
CA GLU A 347 13.60 -17.38 -6.44
C GLU A 347 14.49 -17.04 -7.66
N LEU A 348 15.21 -15.92 -7.58
CA LEU A 348 16.14 -15.45 -8.62
C LEU A 348 17.58 -15.21 -8.11
N THR A 349 17.95 -15.77 -6.98
CA THR A 349 19.30 -15.59 -6.37
C THR A 349 20.42 -15.97 -7.32
N GLU A 350 20.28 -17.09 -8.05
CA GLU A 350 21.28 -17.56 -9.01
C GLU A 350 21.42 -16.66 -10.24
N HIS A 351 20.39 -15.89 -10.57
CA HIS A 351 20.34 -15.00 -11.72
C HIS A 351 20.71 -13.54 -11.41
N GLN A 352 21.18 -13.24 -10.18
CA GLN A 352 21.45 -11.87 -9.76
C GLN A 352 22.42 -11.10 -10.66
N ASN A 353 23.39 -11.80 -11.25
CA ASN A 353 24.40 -11.22 -12.15
C ASN A 353 24.02 -11.35 -13.64
N THR A 354 22.88 -11.94 -13.95
CA THR A 354 22.37 -12.06 -15.33
C THR A 354 21.80 -10.74 -15.79
N MET A 355 22.11 -10.35 -17.04
CA MET A 355 21.50 -9.17 -17.68
C MET A 355 20.02 -9.42 -17.85
N ILE A 356 19.17 -8.41 -17.57
CA ILE A 356 17.71 -8.52 -17.62
C ILE A 356 17.23 -8.99 -19.01
N LYS A 357 17.85 -8.50 -20.09
CA LYS A 357 17.52 -8.93 -21.46
C LYS A 357 17.68 -10.44 -21.70
N ASN A 358 18.53 -11.10 -20.93
CA ASN A 358 18.84 -12.53 -21.05
C ASN A 358 17.98 -13.41 -20.13
N LEU A 359 17.10 -12.83 -19.32
CA LEU A 359 16.15 -13.57 -18.50
C LEU A 359 15.00 -14.11 -19.35
N SER A 360 14.46 -15.27 -18.95
CA SER A 360 13.21 -15.79 -19.55
C SER A 360 12.02 -14.89 -19.21
N GLY A 361 10.91 -15.01 -19.93
CA GLY A 361 9.70 -14.22 -19.68
C GLY A 361 9.21 -14.30 -18.23
N GLY A 362 9.13 -15.49 -17.66
CA GLY A 362 8.76 -15.67 -16.26
C GLY A 362 9.78 -15.12 -15.26
N GLN A 363 11.08 -15.17 -15.60
CA GLN A 363 12.12 -14.55 -14.78
C GLN A 363 12.04 -13.01 -14.85
N LYS A 364 11.79 -12.43 -16.03
CA LYS A 364 11.57 -10.98 -16.20
C LYS A 364 10.36 -10.51 -15.39
N LYS A 365 9.26 -11.26 -15.43
CA LYS A 365 8.06 -10.95 -14.63
C LYS A 365 8.37 -10.97 -13.14
N ARG A 366 9.06 -11.99 -12.64
CA ARG A 366 9.50 -12.04 -11.23
C ARG A 366 10.49 -10.91 -10.88
N ALA A 367 11.36 -10.53 -11.81
CA ALA A 367 12.24 -9.37 -11.63
C ALA A 367 11.45 -8.05 -11.53
N SER A 368 10.38 -7.90 -12.31
CA SER A 368 9.47 -6.74 -12.22
C SER A 368 8.75 -6.68 -10.86
N ILE A 369 8.35 -7.83 -10.32
CA ILE A 369 7.79 -7.94 -8.96
C ILE A 369 8.85 -7.56 -7.91
N ALA A 370 10.10 -8.03 -8.08
CA ALA A 370 11.20 -7.72 -7.18
C ALA A 370 11.44 -6.21 -7.03
N VAL A 371 11.34 -5.46 -8.12
CA VAL A 371 11.48 -3.99 -8.13
C VAL A 371 10.48 -3.33 -7.18
N GLU A 372 9.26 -3.85 -7.11
CA GLU A 372 8.25 -3.33 -6.21
C GLU A 372 8.43 -3.82 -4.77
N LEU A 373 8.90 -5.06 -4.57
CA LEU A 373 9.15 -5.64 -3.24
C LEU A 373 10.27 -4.94 -2.46
N LEU A 374 11.19 -4.23 -3.12
CA LEU A 374 12.27 -3.51 -2.44
C LEU A 374 11.79 -2.52 -1.38
N ALA A 375 10.67 -1.84 -1.64
CA ALA A 375 10.06 -0.91 -0.70
C ALA A 375 9.21 -1.59 0.38
N ASP A 376 9.14 -2.91 0.37
CA ASP A 376 8.34 -3.73 1.28
C ASP A 376 6.87 -3.29 1.38
N PRO A 377 6.15 -3.17 0.24
CA PRO A 377 4.78 -2.71 0.25
C PRO A 377 3.88 -3.69 1.02
N GLY A 378 2.96 -3.15 1.81
CA GLY A 378 1.93 -3.96 2.48
C GLY A 378 0.80 -4.37 1.54
N MET A 379 0.55 -3.56 0.50
CA MET A 379 -0.45 -3.80 -0.54
C MET A 379 0.23 -3.93 -1.90
N PHE A 380 -0.12 -4.96 -2.65
CA PHE A 380 0.52 -5.31 -3.92
C PHE A 380 -0.53 -5.49 -5.02
N PHE A 381 -0.41 -4.69 -6.08
CA PHE A 381 -1.28 -4.78 -7.25
C PHE A 381 -0.51 -5.32 -8.45
N LEU A 382 -1.09 -6.32 -9.15
CA LEU A 382 -0.49 -6.91 -10.34
C LEU A 382 -1.51 -6.91 -11.49
N ASP A 383 -1.14 -6.26 -12.58
CA ASP A 383 -1.97 -6.22 -13.79
C ASP A 383 -1.52 -7.32 -14.75
N GLU A 384 -2.29 -8.37 -14.86
CA GLU A 384 -2.05 -9.55 -15.71
C GLU A 384 -0.64 -10.16 -15.60
N PRO A 385 -0.16 -10.50 -14.38
CA PRO A 385 1.22 -10.93 -14.19
C PRO A 385 1.55 -12.27 -14.84
N THR A 386 0.53 -13.06 -15.20
CA THR A 386 0.67 -14.38 -15.82
C THR A 386 0.51 -14.37 -17.34
N SER A 387 0.20 -13.20 -17.92
CA SER A 387 0.00 -13.07 -19.36
C SER A 387 1.26 -13.46 -20.15
N GLY A 388 1.09 -14.33 -21.16
CA GLY A 388 2.17 -14.80 -22.02
C GLY A 388 3.12 -15.81 -21.39
N LEU A 389 2.81 -16.33 -20.19
CA LEU A 389 3.58 -17.40 -19.56
C LEU A 389 3.00 -18.79 -19.94
N ASP A 390 3.87 -19.79 -20.00
CA ASP A 390 3.44 -21.18 -20.08
C ASP A 390 2.81 -21.64 -18.74
N PRO A 391 1.94 -22.68 -18.74
CA PRO A 391 1.21 -23.10 -17.55
C PRO A 391 2.10 -23.45 -16.34
N GLY A 392 3.27 -24.02 -16.58
CA GLY A 392 4.21 -24.37 -15.49
C GLY A 392 4.84 -23.15 -14.83
N THR A 393 5.21 -22.17 -15.65
CA THR A 393 5.75 -20.89 -15.19
C THR A 393 4.67 -20.04 -14.50
N GLU A 394 3.45 -20.04 -15.02
CA GLU A 394 2.29 -19.40 -14.37
C GLU A 394 2.06 -19.97 -12.98
N GLN A 395 1.96 -21.28 -12.84
CA GLN A 395 1.74 -21.94 -11.55
C GLN A 395 2.87 -21.61 -10.55
N LYS A 396 4.12 -21.56 -11.04
CA LYS A 396 5.27 -21.18 -10.20
C LYS A 396 5.15 -19.74 -9.68
N LEU A 397 4.76 -18.81 -10.54
CA LEU A 397 4.52 -17.41 -10.16
C LEU A 397 3.38 -17.30 -9.14
N MET A 398 2.27 -17.98 -9.37
CA MET A 398 1.12 -17.99 -8.45
C MET A 398 1.49 -18.53 -7.07
N ARG A 399 2.33 -19.56 -6.98
CA ARG A 399 2.86 -20.04 -5.68
C ARG A 399 3.74 -19.02 -4.98
N VAL A 400 4.57 -18.27 -5.72
CA VAL A 400 5.37 -17.19 -5.15
C VAL A 400 4.47 -16.10 -4.56
N LEU A 401 3.43 -15.68 -5.30
CA LEU A 401 2.46 -14.67 -4.84
C LEU A 401 1.67 -15.15 -3.60
N ASN A 402 1.18 -16.39 -3.63
CA ASN A 402 0.50 -16.97 -2.47
C ASN A 402 1.42 -16.98 -1.23
N ARG A 403 2.68 -17.40 -1.39
CA ARG A 403 3.66 -17.39 -0.29
C ARG A 403 3.91 -15.96 0.23
N LEU A 404 4.05 -14.97 -0.64
CA LEU A 404 4.19 -13.56 -0.23
C LEU A 404 3.01 -13.08 0.61
N SER A 405 1.80 -13.45 0.24
CA SER A 405 0.60 -13.15 1.02
C SER A 405 0.63 -13.84 2.39
N LYS A 406 0.86 -15.14 2.44
CA LYS A 406 0.73 -15.96 3.66
C LYS A 406 1.90 -15.81 4.64
N THR A 407 3.13 -15.72 4.14
CA THR A 407 4.33 -15.71 5.00
C THR A 407 4.96 -14.35 5.20
N GLN A 408 4.68 -13.39 4.30
CA GLN A 408 5.25 -12.04 4.35
C GLN A 408 4.19 -10.96 4.69
N GLY A 409 2.98 -11.37 5.04
CA GLY A 409 1.91 -10.46 5.44
C GLY A 409 1.50 -9.46 4.35
N LYS A 410 1.57 -9.85 3.06
CA LYS A 410 1.17 -8.96 1.96
C LYS A 410 -0.29 -9.18 1.59
N THR A 411 -1.02 -8.11 1.39
CA THR A 411 -2.32 -8.15 0.71
C THR A 411 -2.08 -7.99 -0.78
N ILE A 412 -2.50 -8.96 -1.57
CA ILE A 412 -2.21 -9.01 -3.00
C ILE A 412 -3.50 -9.00 -3.79
N VAL A 413 -3.60 -8.08 -4.76
CA VAL A 413 -4.72 -7.99 -5.69
C VAL A 413 -4.18 -8.11 -7.11
N MET A 414 -4.65 -9.11 -7.84
CA MET A 414 -4.19 -9.44 -9.17
C MET A 414 -5.35 -9.39 -10.16
N VAL A 415 -5.14 -8.78 -11.32
CA VAL A 415 -6.03 -8.94 -12.47
C VAL A 415 -5.53 -10.08 -13.33
N THR A 416 -6.41 -10.99 -13.74
CA THR A 416 -6.06 -12.08 -14.66
C THR A 416 -7.22 -12.41 -15.59
N HIS A 417 -6.88 -12.98 -16.75
CA HIS A 417 -7.83 -13.57 -17.70
C HIS A 417 -7.86 -15.09 -17.61
N THR A 418 -6.86 -15.71 -16.96
CA THR A 418 -6.79 -17.15 -16.85
C THR A 418 -7.58 -17.63 -15.64
N THR A 419 -8.21 -18.79 -15.78
CA THR A 419 -8.89 -19.49 -14.69
C THR A 419 -8.02 -20.56 -14.06
N GLN A 420 -6.84 -20.80 -14.62
CA GLN A 420 -5.87 -21.74 -14.08
C GLN A 420 -5.26 -21.19 -12.81
N SER A 421 -5.04 -22.06 -11.84
CA SER A 421 -4.42 -21.70 -10.55
C SER A 421 -5.17 -20.64 -9.70
N LEU A 422 -6.44 -20.36 -9.99
CA LEU A 422 -7.28 -19.50 -9.13
C LEU A 422 -7.59 -20.13 -7.76
N ASP A 423 -7.45 -21.43 -7.64
CA ASP A 423 -7.50 -22.20 -6.39
C ASP A 423 -6.40 -21.79 -5.39
N LEU A 424 -5.33 -21.15 -5.86
CA LEU A 424 -4.29 -20.58 -5.00
C LEU A 424 -4.67 -19.21 -4.42
N CYS A 425 -5.75 -18.59 -4.91
CA CYS A 425 -6.28 -17.34 -4.39
C CYS A 425 -7.25 -17.59 -3.22
N ASP A 426 -7.24 -16.70 -2.23
CA ASP A 426 -8.19 -16.77 -1.12
C ASP A 426 -9.59 -16.39 -1.57
N LYS A 427 -9.69 -15.37 -2.41
CA LYS A 427 -10.96 -14.90 -2.98
C LYS A 427 -10.82 -14.52 -4.45
N ILE A 428 -11.94 -14.55 -5.13
CA ILE A 428 -12.09 -14.11 -6.51
C ILE A 428 -13.14 -13.00 -6.54
N ILE A 429 -12.84 -11.92 -7.26
CA ILE A 429 -13.78 -10.87 -7.60
C ILE A 429 -14.17 -11.03 -9.06
N PHE A 430 -15.44 -11.29 -9.32
CA PHE A 430 -15.99 -11.34 -10.67
C PHE A 430 -16.55 -9.98 -11.07
N MET A 431 -15.97 -9.39 -12.12
CA MET A 431 -16.42 -8.14 -12.73
C MET A 431 -17.22 -8.41 -13.99
N GLY A 432 -18.41 -7.86 -14.04
CA GLY A 432 -19.28 -7.93 -15.22
C GLY A 432 -19.17 -6.69 -16.12
N LYS A 433 -20.07 -6.58 -17.09
CA LYS A 433 -20.14 -5.44 -18.02
C LYS A 433 -20.23 -4.11 -17.27
N LYS A 434 -19.63 -3.06 -17.85
CA LYS A 434 -19.60 -1.70 -17.30
C LYS A 434 -18.94 -1.59 -15.92
N GLY A 435 -18.04 -2.54 -15.58
CA GLY A 435 -17.35 -2.51 -14.29
C GLY A 435 -18.26 -2.75 -13.08
N ARG A 436 -19.28 -3.56 -13.25
CA ARG A 436 -20.19 -3.98 -12.18
C ARG A 436 -19.58 -5.12 -11.39
N LEU A 437 -19.55 -5.01 -10.06
CA LEU A 437 -19.16 -6.10 -9.17
C LEU A 437 -20.28 -7.15 -9.14
N ALA A 438 -20.01 -8.34 -9.65
CA ALA A 438 -21.01 -9.41 -9.73
C ALA A 438 -20.90 -10.42 -8.59
N PHE A 439 -19.69 -10.62 -8.07
CA PHE A 439 -19.46 -11.57 -6.98
C PHE A 439 -18.08 -11.33 -6.33
N MET A 440 -17.98 -11.60 -5.04
CA MET A 440 -16.71 -11.72 -4.31
C MET A 440 -16.82 -12.84 -3.27
N GLY A 441 -15.90 -13.78 -3.31
CA GLY A 441 -15.84 -14.91 -2.38
C GLY A 441 -14.76 -15.90 -2.75
N THR A 442 -14.72 -17.04 -2.06
CA THR A 442 -13.80 -18.14 -2.40
C THR A 442 -14.17 -18.78 -3.74
N PRO A 443 -13.25 -19.53 -4.40
CA PRO A 443 -13.58 -20.26 -5.63
C PRO A 443 -14.78 -21.20 -5.49
N GLU A 444 -14.90 -21.87 -4.35
CA GLU A 444 -16.02 -22.79 -4.05
C GLU A 444 -17.33 -22.02 -3.86
N GLU A 445 -17.31 -20.92 -3.15
CA GLU A 445 -18.48 -20.04 -2.99
C GLU A 445 -18.95 -19.49 -4.32
N ALA A 446 -18.03 -19.15 -5.24
CA ALA A 446 -18.38 -18.69 -6.58
C ALA A 446 -19.14 -19.78 -7.37
N LYS A 447 -18.65 -21.02 -7.35
CA LYS A 447 -19.33 -22.15 -8.01
C LYS A 447 -20.74 -22.36 -7.46
N MET A 448 -20.90 -22.30 -6.13
CA MET A 448 -22.20 -22.42 -5.50
C MET A 448 -23.15 -21.27 -5.85
N PHE A 449 -22.64 -20.04 -5.84
CA PHE A 449 -23.44 -18.84 -6.14
C PHE A 449 -23.96 -18.84 -7.59
N PHE A 450 -23.10 -19.17 -8.55
CA PHE A 450 -23.46 -19.23 -9.98
C PHE A 450 -24.09 -20.56 -10.42
N GLY A 451 -24.12 -21.57 -9.55
CA GLY A 451 -24.70 -22.88 -9.85
C GLY A 451 -23.94 -23.67 -10.92
N THR A 452 -22.63 -23.51 -11.00
CA THR A 452 -21.78 -24.19 -11.98
C THR A 452 -20.51 -24.75 -11.33
N GLU A 453 -20.00 -25.85 -11.87
CA GLU A 453 -18.72 -26.46 -11.45
C GLU A 453 -17.50 -25.80 -12.11
N SER A 454 -17.71 -25.04 -13.18
CA SER A 454 -16.64 -24.44 -13.99
C SER A 454 -16.56 -22.93 -13.81
N LEU A 455 -15.41 -22.43 -13.34
CA LEU A 455 -15.15 -20.99 -13.29
C LEU A 455 -15.19 -20.31 -14.67
N ILE A 456 -14.93 -21.08 -15.75
CA ILE A 456 -15.01 -20.55 -17.13
C ILE A 456 -16.47 -20.26 -17.51
N GLU A 457 -17.41 -21.09 -17.10
CA GLU A 457 -18.83 -20.93 -17.41
C GLU A 457 -19.42 -19.68 -16.78
N ILE A 458 -18.87 -19.24 -15.63
CA ILE A 458 -19.25 -17.99 -14.96
C ILE A 458 -19.07 -16.78 -15.91
N TYR A 459 -18.03 -16.77 -16.74
CA TYR A 459 -17.84 -15.68 -17.71
C TYR A 459 -19.02 -15.58 -18.70
N ASN A 460 -19.51 -16.72 -19.19
CA ASN A 460 -20.65 -16.75 -20.11
C ASN A 460 -21.92 -16.24 -19.40
N LEU A 461 -22.18 -16.70 -18.19
CA LEU A 461 -23.32 -16.26 -17.39
C LEU A 461 -23.31 -14.75 -17.14
N LEU A 462 -22.14 -14.18 -16.88
CA LEU A 462 -21.97 -12.74 -16.66
C LEU A 462 -22.08 -11.94 -17.97
N GLU A 463 -21.68 -12.51 -19.10
CA GLU A 463 -21.88 -11.87 -20.41
C GLU A 463 -23.35 -11.83 -20.81
N GLU A 464 -24.12 -12.84 -20.43
CA GLU A 464 -25.57 -12.88 -20.69
C GLU A 464 -26.34 -11.88 -19.83
N ASP A 465 -26.17 -11.89 -18.52
CA ASP A 465 -26.93 -11.03 -17.60
C ASP A 465 -26.13 -10.60 -16.36
N THR A 466 -25.23 -9.63 -16.55
CA THR A 466 -24.43 -9.06 -15.46
C THR A 466 -25.30 -8.45 -14.34
N GLU A 467 -26.37 -7.69 -14.71
CA GLU A 467 -27.14 -6.92 -13.72
C GLU A 467 -27.96 -7.82 -12.79
N SER A 468 -28.49 -8.94 -13.29
CA SER A 468 -29.20 -9.91 -12.45
C SER A 468 -28.29 -10.53 -11.40
N TRP A 469 -27.11 -10.98 -11.81
CA TRP A 469 -26.14 -11.59 -10.90
C TRP A 469 -25.58 -10.57 -9.88
N ALA A 470 -25.22 -9.39 -10.34
CA ALA A 470 -24.76 -8.31 -9.45
C ALA A 470 -25.86 -7.92 -8.46
N GLY A 471 -27.12 -7.78 -8.91
CA GLY A 471 -28.24 -7.46 -8.03
C GLY A 471 -28.55 -8.57 -7.01
N GLN A 472 -28.29 -9.84 -7.34
CA GLN A 472 -28.38 -10.93 -6.37
C GLN A 472 -27.26 -10.82 -5.33
N PHE A 473 -26.03 -10.55 -5.76
CA PHE A 473 -24.89 -10.42 -4.86
C PHE A 473 -25.04 -9.21 -3.93
N ASP A 474 -25.52 -8.07 -4.42
CA ASP A 474 -25.71 -6.84 -3.62
C ASP A 474 -26.63 -7.06 -2.42
N ARG A 475 -27.58 -8.01 -2.49
CA ARG A 475 -28.47 -8.34 -1.35
C ARG A 475 -27.72 -8.96 -0.17
N PHE A 476 -26.60 -9.60 -0.42
CA PHE A 476 -25.79 -10.29 0.58
C PHE A 476 -24.49 -9.55 0.91
N ASN A 477 -24.05 -8.64 0.01
CA ASN A 477 -22.83 -7.87 0.17
C ASN A 477 -23.08 -6.66 1.09
N PRO A 478 -22.49 -6.62 2.29
CA PRO A 478 -22.65 -5.47 3.16
C PRO A 478 -21.97 -4.25 2.53
N ILE A 479 -22.71 -3.16 2.37
CA ILE A 479 -22.13 -1.89 1.94
C ILE A 479 -21.15 -1.43 3.03
N PRO A 480 -19.87 -1.21 2.70
CA PRO A 480 -18.89 -0.75 3.68
C PRO A 480 -19.28 0.63 4.24
N GLU A 481 -19.21 0.78 5.55
CA GLU A 481 -19.45 2.09 6.16
C GLU A 481 -18.29 3.04 5.82
N ILE A 482 -18.61 4.22 5.28
CA ILE A 482 -17.61 5.25 4.95
C ILE A 482 -17.09 5.86 6.26
N PRO A 483 -15.79 5.82 6.54
CA PRO A 483 -15.21 6.51 7.68
C PRO A 483 -15.44 8.02 7.55
N GLN A 484 -16.08 8.65 8.54
CA GLN A 484 -16.19 10.11 8.57
C GLN A 484 -14.87 10.70 9.05
N MET A 485 -14.11 11.31 8.13
CA MET A 485 -12.88 12.03 8.47
C MET A 485 -13.17 13.51 8.74
N GLN A 486 -12.55 14.05 9.79
CA GLN A 486 -12.44 15.49 9.96
C GLN A 486 -11.45 16.04 8.92
N GLU A 487 -11.80 17.17 8.30
CA GLU A 487 -10.95 17.85 7.31
C GLU A 487 -9.74 18.49 8.00
N GLU A 488 -8.59 17.83 7.96
CA GLU A 488 -7.32 18.47 8.30
C GLU A 488 -6.27 18.18 7.23
N SER A 489 -5.56 19.23 6.84
CA SER A 489 -4.54 19.18 5.80
C SER A 489 -3.32 18.36 6.25
N VAL A 490 -3.09 17.24 5.59
CA VAL A 490 -1.88 16.45 5.79
C VAL A 490 -0.69 17.14 5.13
N GLU A 491 0.35 17.42 5.88
CA GLU A 491 1.60 17.96 5.33
C GLU A 491 2.24 16.97 4.36
N LYS A 492 2.76 17.53 3.26
CA LYS A 492 3.46 16.72 2.24
C LYS A 492 4.72 16.10 2.84
N PRO A 493 4.98 14.80 2.62
CA PRO A 493 6.19 14.14 3.10
C PRO A 493 7.45 14.83 2.56
N LYS A 494 8.51 14.86 3.37
CA LYS A 494 9.81 15.41 2.97
C LYS A 494 10.33 14.68 1.72
N ARG A 495 10.62 15.44 0.67
CA ARG A 495 11.16 14.87 -0.56
C ARG A 495 12.63 14.51 -0.37
N LYS A 496 13.06 13.43 -1.03
CA LYS A 496 14.47 13.01 -1.10
C LYS A 496 15.40 14.14 -1.57
N SER A 497 16.67 14.07 -1.15
CA SER A 497 17.71 15.01 -1.59
C SER A 497 17.87 14.99 -3.12
N ALA A 498 17.72 16.15 -3.75
CA ALA A 498 17.86 16.28 -5.20
C ALA A 498 19.27 15.90 -5.67
N ILE A 499 20.30 16.25 -4.90
CA ILE A 499 21.71 16.00 -5.24
C ILE A 499 22.02 14.50 -5.22
N LYS A 500 21.60 13.79 -4.16
CA LYS A 500 21.77 12.32 -4.06
C LYS A 500 21.03 11.61 -5.21
N GLN A 501 19.82 12.06 -5.51
CA GLN A 501 19.03 11.53 -6.62
C GLN A 501 19.71 11.76 -7.96
N LEU A 502 20.20 12.98 -8.23
CA LEU A 502 20.92 13.32 -9.44
C LEU A 502 22.14 12.41 -9.64
N PHE A 503 22.96 12.25 -8.59
CA PHE A 503 24.15 11.39 -8.66
C PHE A 503 23.80 9.93 -8.96
N THR A 504 22.77 9.39 -8.30
CA THR A 504 22.30 8.02 -8.52
C THR A 504 21.79 7.82 -9.94
N LEU A 505 21.02 8.77 -10.49
CA LEU A 505 20.47 8.72 -11.85
C LEU A 505 21.58 8.83 -12.90
N THR A 506 22.55 9.73 -12.70
CA THR A 506 23.71 9.88 -13.60
C THR A 506 24.52 8.60 -13.65
N LYS A 507 24.84 8.01 -12.48
CA LYS A 507 25.57 6.73 -12.42
C LYS A 507 24.83 5.59 -13.12
N ARG A 508 23.51 5.49 -12.88
CA ARG A 508 22.64 4.50 -13.55
C ARG A 508 22.66 4.68 -15.07
N TYR A 509 22.52 5.91 -15.53
CA TYR A 509 22.52 6.21 -16.96
C TYR A 509 23.88 5.88 -17.62
N GLY A 510 24.99 6.21 -16.95
CA GLY A 510 26.32 5.84 -17.44
C GLY A 510 26.51 4.32 -17.57
N GLU A 511 26.01 3.52 -16.61
CA GLU A 511 26.04 2.06 -16.72
C GLU A 511 25.14 1.54 -17.85
N LEU A 512 23.97 2.13 -18.07
CA LEU A 512 23.08 1.75 -19.18
C LEU A 512 23.74 1.98 -20.54
N VAL A 513 24.38 3.15 -20.73
CA VAL A 513 25.10 3.48 -21.98
C VAL A 513 26.30 2.55 -22.18
N LYS A 514 27.09 2.29 -21.12
CA LYS A 514 28.24 1.41 -21.18
C LYS A 514 27.88 -0.03 -21.56
N ASN A 515 26.73 -0.51 -21.11
CA ASN A 515 26.28 -1.90 -21.35
C ASN A 515 25.54 -2.06 -22.68
N ASP A 516 25.22 -0.96 -23.37
CA ASP A 516 24.60 -0.95 -24.70
C ASP A 516 25.68 -0.76 -25.79
N LEU A 517 26.43 -1.82 -26.06
CA LEU A 517 27.55 -1.78 -27.04
C LEU A 517 27.13 -1.30 -28.44
N PRO A 518 25.99 -1.75 -29.03
CA PRO A 518 25.55 -1.25 -30.32
C PRO A 518 25.33 0.26 -30.32
N ARG A 519 24.73 0.77 -29.27
CA ARG A 519 24.49 2.21 -29.11
C ARG A 519 25.78 2.97 -28.86
N LEU A 520 26.64 2.49 -27.99
CA LEU A 520 27.95 3.09 -27.74
C LEU A 520 28.75 3.18 -29.07
N GLY A 521 28.74 2.10 -29.87
CA GLY A 521 29.32 2.08 -31.20
C GLY A 521 28.72 3.14 -32.11
N LEU A 522 27.40 3.28 -32.15
CA LEU A 522 26.73 4.31 -32.96
C LEU A 522 27.14 5.72 -32.54
N LEU A 523 27.14 6.01 -31.24
CA LEU A 523 27.54 7.31 -30.67
C LEU A 523 28.98 7.66 -31.02
N MET A 524 29.89 6.69 -31.10
CA MET A 524 31.29 6.89 -31.44
C MET A 524 31.50 7.02 -32.94
N ILE A 525 30.80 6.23 -33.77
CA ILE A 525 31.00 6.18 -35.23
C ILE A 525 30.30 7.35 -35.92
N GLN A 526 29.13 7.77 -35.44
CA GLN A 526 28.30 8.80 -36.07
C GLN A 526 29.03 10.15 -36.25
N PRO A 527 29.73 10.74 -35.26
CA PRO A 527 30.50 11.97 -35.44
C PRO A 527 31.66 11.80 -36.41
N ILE A 528 32.32 10.64 -36.36
CA ILE A 528 33.46 10.34 -37.25
C ILE A 528 32.97 10.26 -38.70
N LEU A 529 31.87 9.57 -38.94
CA LEU A 529 31.29 9.43 -40.28
C LEU A 529 30.86 10.79 -40.85
N ILE A 530 30.24 11.64 -40.04
CA ILE A 530 29.83 12.98 -40.43
C ILE A 530 31.06 13.86 -40.71
N ALA A 531 32.10 13.78 -39.87
CA ALA A 531 33.35 14.51 -40.12
C ALA A 531 34.02 14.11 -41.44
N ILE A 532 34.04 12.80 -41.77
CA ILE A 532 34.55 12.30 -43.05
C ILE A 532 33.70 12.83 -44.22
N LEU A 533 32.36 12.78 -44.10
CA LEU A 533 31.47 13.30 -45.14
C LEU A 533 31.69 14.80 -45.39
N ILE A 534 31.80 15.58 -44.31
CA ILE A 534 32.07 17.02 -44.40
C ILE A 534 33.43 17.26 -45.07
N LYS A 535 34.46 16.49 -44.70
CA LYS A 535 35.79 16.59 -45.31
C LYS A 535 35.78 16.27 -46.81
N VAL A 536 34.99 15.31 -47.25
CA VAL A 536 34.87 14.94 -48.68
C VAL A 536 34.20 16.04 -49.49
N VAL A 537 33.26 16.77 -48.89
CA VAL A 537 32.50 17.86 -49.55
C VAL A 537 33.25 19.21 -49.48
N ALA A 538 34.07 19.41 -48.46
CA ALA A 538 34.80 20.63 -48.25
C ALA A 538 35.94 20.78 -49.26
N SER A 539 36.09 21.97 -49.85
CA SER A 539 37.26 22.35 -50.68
C SER A 539 38.48 22.56 -49.78
N ASP A 540 39.68 22.43 -50.36
CA ASP A 540 40.93 22.63 -49.62
C ASP A 540 41.10 24.08 -49.09
N ASP A 541 40.46 25.09 -49.72
CA ASP A 541 40.49 26.50 -49.31
C ASP A 541 39.29 26.90 -48.39
N VAL A 542 38.63 25.96 -47.80
CA VAL A 542 37.34 26.17 -47.07
C VAL A 542 37.46 27.21 -45.96
N PHE A 543 38.62 27.36 -45.32
CA PHE A 543 38.84 28.35 -44.25
C PHE A 543 39.54 29.64 -44.72
N ASP A 544 39.96 29.70 -45.98
CA ASP A 544 40.61 30.86 -46.54
C ASP A 544 39.64 31.82 -47.26
N ILE A 545 38.45 31.34 -47.61
CA ILE A 545 37.42 32.11 -48.32
C ILE A 545 36.18 32.22 -47.43
N TYR A 546 35.59 33.42 -47.33
CA TYR A 546 34.47 33.71 -46.42
C TYR A 546 33.23 32.87 -46.69
N GLU A 547 32.77 32.76 -47.91
CA GLU A 547 31.52 32.01 -48.21
C GLU A 547 31.60 30.51 -47.92
N PRO A 548 32.65 29.78 -48.37
CA PRO A 548 32.81 28.36 -47.97
C PRO A 548 32.99 28.16 -46.49
N THR A 549 33.70 29.06 -45.77
CA THR A 549 33.82 29.02 -44.31
C THR A 549 32.46 29.10 -43.62
N GLN A 550 31.62 30.04 -44.05
CA GLN A 550 30.28 30.21 -43.49
C GLN A 550 29.41 28.97 -43.71
N GLN A 551 29.45 28.39 -44.91
CA GLN A 551 28.66 27.18 -45.23
C GLN A 551 29.09 25.98 -44.40
N ILE A 552 30.39 25.78 -44.19
CA ILE A 552 30.88 24.64 -43.41
C ILE A 552 30.59 24.79 -41.92
N LEU A 553 30.73 26.00 -41.37
CA LEU A 553 30.36 26.30 -39.99
C LEU A 553 28.85 26.09 -39.73
N PHE A 554 28.01 26.48 -40.69
CA PHE A 554 26.59 26.22 -40.66
C PHE A 554 26.30 24.71 -40.68
N THR A 555 26.99 23.96 -41.55
CA THR A 555 26.85 22.50 -41.65
C THR A 555 27.28 21.80 -40.36
N PHE A 556 28.38 22.22 -39.72
CA PHE A 556 28.82 21.73 -38.43
C PHE A 556 27.75 22.00 -37.33
N SER A 557 27.23 23.21 -37.29
CA SER A 557 26.23 23.61 -36.34
C SER A 557 24.94 22.79 -36.49
N CYS A 558 24.45 22.65 -37.72
CA CYS A 558 23.28 21.83 -38.04
C CYS A 558 23.53 20.36 -37.70
N SER A 559 24.67 19.80 -38.06
CA SER A 559 25.03 18.42 -37.77
C SER A 559 25.09 18.16 -36.27
N GLY A 560 25.69 19.06 -35.48
CA GLY A 560 25.76 18.96 -34.02
C GLY A 560 24.37 18.99 -33.38
N ILE A 561 23.51 19.91 -33.83
CA ILE A 561 22.12 20.01 -33.36
C ILE A 561 21.34 18.71 -33.68
N TRP A 562 21.43 18.22 -34.91
CA TRP A 562 20.73 17.00 -35.34
C TRP A 562 21.20 15.77 -34.59
N ILE A 563 22.50 15.56 -34.39
CA ILE A 563 23.06 14.46 -33.61
C ILE A 563 22.53 14.53 -32.18
N GLY A 564 22.57 15.71 -31.56
CA GLY A 564 22.09 15.93 -30.21
C GLY A 564 20.61 15.62 -30.07
N ILE A 565 19.76 16.14 -30.97
CA ILE A 565 18.31 15.91 -30.96
C ILE A 565 17.98 14.41 -31.13
N PHE A 566 18.59 13.76 -32.14
CA PHE A 566 18.32 12.35 -32.43
C PHE A 566 18.65 11.43 -31.24
N ASN A 567 19.81 11.66 -30.63
CA ASN A 567 20.24 10.84 -29.49
C ASN A 567 19.40 11.09 -28.25
N THR A 568 18.97 12.34 -28.00
CA THR A 568 18.20 12.69 -26.77
C THR A 568 16.75 12.28 -26.86
N ILE A 569 16.07 12.46 -27.99
CA ILE A 569 14.66 12.12 -28.16
C ILE A 569 14.41 10.62 -27.93
N GLN A 570 15.25 9.76 -28.52
CA GLN A 570 15.10 8.31 -28.36
C GLN A 570 15.22 7.86 -26.91
N GLU A 571 16.08 8.51 -26.12
CA GLU A 571 16.31 8.15 -24.72
C GLU A 571 15.13 8.42 -23.81
N VAL A 572 14.53 9.59 -23.94
CA VAL A 572 13.37 9.96 -23.14
C VAL A 572 12.16 9.09 -23.53
N CYS A 573 11.98 8.82 -24.82
CA CYS A 573 10.86 8.01 -25.32
C CYS A 573 10.94 6.55 -24.83
N LYS A 574 12.12 5.93 -24.89
CA LYS A 574 12.35 4.55 -24.43
C LYS A 574 12.10 4.37 -22.94
N GLU A 575 12.45 5.36 -22.12
CA GLU A 575 12.31 5.30 -20.67
C GLU A 575 10.97 5.84 -20.15
N ARG A 576 10.07 6.31 -21.03
CA ARG A 576 8.81 6.97 -20.63
C ARG A 576 8.02 6.18 -19.59
N ALA A 577 7.88 4.88 -19.76
CA ALA A 577 7.14 4.01 -18.83
C ALA A 577 7.83 3.93 -17.45
N ILE A 578 9.16 3.79 -17.46
CA ILE A 578 9.97 3.73 -16.24
C ILE A 578 9.91 5.06 -15.49
N VAL A 579 10.10 6.18 -16.21
CA VAL A 579 10.03 7.53 -15.64
C VAL A 579 8.67 7.80 -15.03
N LYS A 580 7.58 7.42 -15.70
CA LYS A 580 6.22 7.55 -15.17
C LYS A 580 6.06 6.78 -13.85
N ARG A 581 6.52 5.53 -13.79
CA ARG A 581 6.50 4.71 -12.59
C ARG A 581 7.32 5.33 -11.45
N GLU A 582 8.55 5.74 -11.73
CA GLU A 582 9.44 6.35 -10.73
C GLU A 582 8.95 7.73 -10.27
N TYR A 583 8.32 8.51 -11.16
CA TYR A 583 7.71 9.80 -10.81
C TYR A 583 6.57 9.64 -9.80
N MET A 584 5.77 8.60 -9.93
CA MET A 584 4.71 8.30 -8.96
C MET A 584 5.28 7.90 -7.60
N SER A 585 6.50 7.33 -7.56
CA SER A 585 7.17 7.00 -6.31
C SER A 585 7.83 8.21 -5.65
N ASN A 586 8.86 8.79 -6.22
CA ASN A 586 9.56 9.96 -5.64
C ASN A 586 10.54 10.65 -6.62
N LEU A 587 10.53 10.30 -7.91
CA LEU A 587 11.42 10.91 -8.90
C LEU A 587 11.12 12.40 -9.08
N ARG A 588 12.16 13.23 -9.08
CA ARG A 588 12.07 14.62 -9.53
C ARG A 588 12.40 14.69 -11.01
N LEU A 589 11.50 15.20 -11.82
CA LEU A 589 11.68 15.28 -13.27
C LEU A 589 12.90 16.13 -13.65
N THR A 590 13.15 17.20 -12.90
CA THR A 590 14.34 18.06 -13.11
C THR A 590 15.65 17.31 -12.91
N THR A 591 15.77 16.49 -11.85
CA THR A 591 16.97 15.68 -11.60
C THR A 591 17.15 14.59 -12.65
N TYR A 592 16.05 14.02 -13.14
CA TYR A 592 16.09 13.06 -14.24
C TYR A 592 16.64 13.71 -15.53
N ILE A 593 16.09 14.86 -15.92
CA ILE A 593 16.54 15.58 -17.12
C ILE A 593 18.02 15.97 -16.97
N LEU A 594 18.41 16.56 -15.84
CA LEU A 594 19.80 16.94 -15.58
C LEU A 594 20.76 15.75 -15.62
N SER A 595 20.34 14.57 -15.18
CA SER A 595 21.15 13.35 -15.24
C SER A 595 21.45 12.91 -16.68
N LYS A 596 20.56 13.22 -17.64
CA LYS A 596 20.77 12.94 -19.07
C LYS A 596 21.73 13.93 -19.72
N TYR A 597 21.75 15.18 -19.24
CA TYR A 597 22.70 16.18 -19.71
C TYR A 597 24.12 15.98 -19.15
N ALA A 598 24.29 15.28 -18.04
CA ALA A 598 25.59 15.09 -17.38
C ALA A 598 26.47 14.02 -18.05
N ILE A 599 25.94 13.24 -18.99
CA ILE A 599 26.62 12.21 -19.78
C ILE A 599 26.46 12.49 -21.27
#